data_46158c7cc0d4cfd3a32132a2969e71cd
#
_entry.id   46158c7cc0d4cfd3a32132a2969e71cd
#
_cell.length_a   1.000
_cell.length_b   1.000
_cell.length_c   1.000
_cell.angle_alpha   90.00
_cell.angle_beta   90.00
_cell.angle_gamma   90.00
#
_symmetry.space_group_name_H-M   'P 1'
#
loop_
_entity.id
_entity.type
_entity.pdbx_description
1 polymer ?
#
loop_
_entity_poly.entity_id
_entity_poly.type
_entity_poly.pdbx_seq_one_letter_code
_entity_poly.pdbx_strand_id
1 'polypeptide(L)'
;MKSFSQFNEDLITINLFLKKNIESGVFVEFGAWDGVHLSNCKLLADNNWSGFFIEGNFLRFQECQKNYKNNNTIKVLNKFIDENYTLNNLIKDNNIKKIDVLSIDIDGKDLTELKRLELIKPKVIIIEFNSSIPFDVECEDNVGGNGSSYLSIYNHLSNNNYELISFTYCNLIFIEKDFNQNENKKVEISQMMKKLKPIRFGFNNYGEMFFIEKQKIVKKEFYRFPFMKNFIVFQPIPKFIRNITDINGKGYKILKIIYSNLILLILRPNLFFKRVFNKIK
;
A
#
# COMPACT_ATOMS: atom_id res chain seq x y z
N MET A 1 -4.36 25.40 0.36
CA MET A 1 -4.80 24.37 -0.61
C MET A 1 -5.53 23.26 0.14
N LYS A 2 -6.53 22.63 -0.47
CA LYS A 2 -7.24 21.46 0.08
C LYS A 2 -6.58 20.19 -0.45
N SER A 3 -6.32 19.20 0.41
CA SER A 3 -5.78 17.90 0.02
C SER A 3 -6.85 17.00 -0.61
N PHE A 4 -6.45 16.19 -1.56
CA PHE A 4 -7.21 15.11 -2.18
C PHE A 4 -6.71 13.73 -1.76
N SER A 5 -5.43 13.62 -1.39
CA SER A 5 -4.83 12.35 -0.95
C SER A 5 -5.32 11.91 0.43
N GLN A 6 -5.03 10.68 0.79
CA GLN A 6 -5.54 10.06 2.01
C GLN A 6 -5.00 10.71 3.30
N PHE A 7 -3.74 11.12 3.30
CA PHE A 7 -3.04 11.65 4.47
C PHE A 7 -2.17 12.88 4.16
N ASN A 8 -2.59 13.72 3.20
CA ASN A 8 -1.91 14.94 2.75
C ASN A 8 -0.59 14.69 1.99
N GLU A 9 -0.41 13.55 1.35
CA GLU A 9 0.75 13.24 0.50
C GLU A 9 0.91 14.28 -0.62
N ASP A 10 -0.18 14.67 -1.24
CA ASP A 10 -0.25 15.68 -2.29
C ASP A 10 0.23 17.06 -1.82
N LEU A 11 -0.17 17.49 -0.61
CA LEU A 11 0.29 18.76 -0.01
C LEU A 11 1.79 18.70 0.32
N ILE A 12 2.27 17.57 0.85
CA ILE A 12 3.69 17.39 1.12
C ILE A 12 4.46 17.52 -0.19
N THR A 13 4.03 16.80 -1.21
CA THR A 13 4.69 16.72 -2.51
C THR A 13 4.75 18.07 -3.22
N ILE A 14 3.63 18.77 -3.36
CA ILE A 14 3.62 20.08 -4.05
C ILE A 14 4.50 21.11 -3.33
N ASN A 15 4.52 21.09 -1.99
CA ASN A 15 5.34 21.98 -1.20
C ASN A 15 6.86 21.76 -1.39
N LEU A 16 7.31 20.56 -1.73
CA LEU A 16 8.71 20.29 -2.07
C LEU A 16 9.15 21.08 -3.31
N PHE A 17 8.29 21.15 -4.30
CA PHE A 17 8.56 21.87 -5.53
C PHE A 17 8.38 23.39 -5.39
N LEU A 18 7.34 23.82 -4.69
CA LEU A 18 7.10 25.25 -4.43
C LEU A 18 8.25 25.90 -3.66
N LYS A 19 8.85 25.22 -2.68
CA LYS A 19 10.05 25.71 -1.96
C LYS A 19 11.25 25.96 -2.89
N LYS A 20 11.30 25.26 -4.02
CA LYS A 20 12.34 25.42 -5.06
C LYS A 20 11.90 26.33 -6.20
N ASN A 21 10.78 27.05 -6.05
CA ASN A 21 10.16 27.89 -7.09
C ASN A 21 9.84 27.10 -8.37
N ILE A 22 9.46 25.83 -8.24
CA ILE A 22 9.04 24.98 -9.37
C ILE A 22 7.52 24.86 -9.31
N GLU A 23 6.85 25.49 -10.26
CA GLU A 23 5.38 25.59 -10.31
C GLU A 23 4.75 24.62 -11.32
N SER A 24 5.56 23.92 -12.12
CA SER A 24 5.09 22.95 -13.10
C SER A 24 6.05 21.78 -13.26
N GLY A 25 5.55 20.65 -13.68
CA GLY A 25 6.33 19.45 -13.89
C GLY A 25 5.52 18.34 -14.55
N VAL A 26 6.04 17.13 -14.50
CA VAL A 26 5.38 15.93 -15.03
C VAL A 26 5.21 14.91 -13.92
N PHE A 27 3.99 14.45 -13.73
CA PHE A 27 3.72 13.37 -12.81
C PHE A 27 3.21 12.10 -13.53
N VAL A 28 3.38 10.97 -12.86
CA VAL A 28 2.79 9.69 -13.23
C VAL A 28 2.20 9.07 -11.98
N GLU A 29 0.93 8.70 -12.00
CA GLU A 29 0.24 8.05 -10.90
C GLU A 29 -0.38 6.73 -11.36
N PHE A 30 0.01 5.65 -10.70
CA PHE A 30 -0.54 4.31 -10.87
C PHE A 30 -1.57 4.00 -9.80
N GLY A 31 -2.60 3.20 -10.16
CA GLY A 31 -3.73 2.97 -9.27
C GLY A 31 -4.57 4.23 -9.08
N ALA A 32 -4.69 5.02 -10.15
CA ALA A 32 -5.25 6.37 -10.07
C ALA A 32 -6.75 6.43 -9.73
N TRP A 33 -7.44 5.28 -9.71
CA TRP A 33 -8.89 5.21 -9.47
C TRP A 33 -9.64 6.15 -10.42
N ASP A 34 -10.37 7.15 -9.89
CA ASP A 34 -11.05 8.18 -10.67
C ASP A 34 -10.19 9.44 -10.92
N GLY A 35 -8.93 9.41 -10.49
CA GLY A 35 -7.97 10.53 -10.57
C GLY A 35 -8.27 11.69 -9.61
N VAL A 36 -9.22 11.54 -8.69
CA VAL A 36 -9.63 12.57 -7.73
C VAL A 36 -9.67 12.02 -6.30
N HIS A 37 -10.35 10.90 -6.10
CA HIS A 37 -10.53 10.29 -4.79
C HIS A 37 -9.23 9.66 -4.32
N LEU A 38 -8.70 10.14 -3.20
CA LEU A 38 -7.44 9.72 -2.58
C LEU A 38 -6.20 9.86 -3.47
N SER A 39 -6.29 10.62 -4.57
CA SER A 39 -5.19 10.81 -5.52
C SER A 39 -4.04 11.61 -4.91
N ASN A 40 -2.83 11.11 -5.07
CA ASN A 40 -1.60 11.77 -4.67
C ASN A 40 -1.17 12.88 -5.64
N CYS A 41 -1.69 12.87 -6.88
CA CYS A 41 -1.29 13.82 -7.92
C CYS A 41 -2.42 14.76 -8.37
N LYS A 42 -3.65 14.62 -7.88
CA LYS A 42 -4.76 15.53 -8.21
C LYS A 42 -4.42 17.00 -7.97
N LEU A 43 -3.79 17.30 -6.84
CA LEU A 43 -3.40 18.67 -6.51
C LEU A 43 -2.35 19.22 -7.48
N LEU A 44 -1.45 18.38 -8.00
CA LEU A 44 -0.50 18.75 -9.05
C LEU A 44 -1.24 19.07 -10.36
N ALA A 45 -2.18 18.20 -10.76
CA ALA A 45 -3.01 18.40 -11.95
C ALA A 45 -3.80 19.73 -11.89
N ASP A 46 -4.29 20.12 -10.71
CA ASP A 46 -5.00 21.38 -10.49
C ASP A 46 -4.07 22.61 -10.49
N ASN A 47 -2.76 22.40 -10.37
CA ASN A 47 -1.73 23.46 -10.35
C ASN A 47 -0.84 23.44 -11.60
N ASN A 48 -1.42 23.23 -12.76
CA ASN A 48 -0.80 23.34 -14.09
C ASN A 48 0.33 22.31 -14.36
N TRP A 49 0.37 21.20 -13.64
CA TRP A 49 1.26 20.10 -13.97
C TRP A 49 0.70 19.26 -15.11
N SER A 50 1.57 18.74 -15.94
CA SER A 50 1.21 17.71 -16.93
C SER A 50 1.35 16.35 -16.29
N GLY A 51 0.56 15.37 -16.73
CA GLY A 51 0.69 14.07 -16.11
C GLY A 51 -0.09 12.94 -16.75
N PHE A 52 0.14 11.78 -16.18
CA PHE A 52 -0.48 10.52 -16.58
C PHE A 52 -1.16 9.88 -15.38
N PHE A 53 -2.45 9.63 -15.51
CA PHE A 53 -3.19 8.76 -14.63
C PHE A 53 -3.36 7.39 -15.28
N ILE A 54 -2.93 6.35 -14.59
CA ILE A 54 -2.97 4.97 -15.08
C ILE A 54 -3.88 4.15 -14.17
N GLU A 55 -4.90 3.55 -14.76
CA GLU A 55 -5.90 2.76 -14.03
C GLU A 55 -6.21 1.47 -14.80
N GLY A 56 -6.05 0.33 -14.11
CA GLY A 56 -6.30 -1.00 -14.70
C GLY A 56 -7.79 -1.34 -14.78
N ASN A 57 -8.58 -0.90 -13.81
CA ASN A 57 -10.02 -1.14 -13.81
C ASN A 57 -10.73 -0.25 -14.83
N PHE A 58 -11.39 -0.86 -15.81
CA PHE A 58 -12.02 -0.13 -16.91
C PHE A 58 -13.08 0.89 -16.45
N LEU A 59 -13.88 0.58 -15.45
CA LEU A 59 -14.94 1.48 -14.98
C LEU A 59 -14.32 2.70 -14.29
N ARG A 60 -13.28 2.51 -13.49
CA ARG A 60 -12.54 3.59 -12.82
C ARG A 60 -11.77 4.45 -13.81
N PHE A 61 -11.17 3.83 -14.80
CA PHE A 61 -10.57 4.54 -15.94
C PHE A 61 -11.57 5.46 -16.64
N GLN A 62 -12.80 5.00 -16.90
CA GLN A 62 -13.84 5.83 -17.53
C GLN A 62 -14.22 7.03 -16.64
N GLU A 63 -14.32 6.84 -15.33
CA GLU A 63 -14.56 7.92 -14.38
C GLU A 63 -13.41 8.94 -14.40
N CYS A 64 -12.18 8.47 -14.35
CA CYS A 64 -10.98 9.29 -14.45
C CYS A 64 -10.94 10.07 -15.78
N GLN A 65 -11.18 9.40 -16.90
CA GLN A 65 -11.23 10.02 -18.22
C GLN A 65 -12.29 11.14 -18.29
N LYS A 66 -13.45 10.92 -17.68
CA LYS A 66 -14.52 11.92 -17.61
C LYS A 66 -14.09 13.14 -16.78
N ASN A 67 -13.39 12.92 -15.66
CA ASN A 67 -12.92 14.00 -14.79
C ASN A 67 -11.87 14.89 -15.47
N TYR A 68 -11.08 14.33 -16.37
CA TYR A 68 -9.99 15.06 -17.06
C TYR A 68 -10.25 15.36 -18.55
N LYS A 69 -11.46 15.10 -19.06
CA LYS A 69 -11.81 15.27 -20.50
C LYS A 69 -11.49 16.65 -21.09
N ASN A 70 -11.52 17.69 -20.27
CA ASN A 70 -11.26 19.08 -20.68
C ASN A 70 -9.84 19.57 -20.30
N ASN A 71 -9.00 18.69 -19.76
CA ASN A 71 -7.64 19.03 -19.36
C ASN A 71 -6.63 18.41 -20.34
N ASN A 72 -6.14 19.22 -21.27
CA ASN A 72 -5.24 18.76 -22.32
C ASN A 72 -3.81 18.42 -21.84
N THR A 73 -3.46 18.77 -20.60
CA THR A 73 -2.15 18.45 -20.03
C THR A 73 -2.14 17.09 -19.34
N ILE A 74 -3.31 16.48 -19.16
CA ILE A 74 -3.48 15.21 -18.46
C ILE A 74 -3.87 14.12 -19.46
N LYS A 75 -3.15 13.01 -19.42
CA LYS A 75 -3.50 11.78 -20.14
C LYS A 75 -3.98 10.72 -19.17
N VAL A 76 -5.09 10.08 -19.48
CA VAL A 76 -5.64 8.97 -18.71
C VAL A 76 -5.51 7.71 -19.55
N LEU A 77 -4.91 6.67 -18.98
CA LEU A 77 -4.61 5.42 -19.68
C LEU A 77 -5.22 4.23 -18.96
N ASN A 78 -5.98 3.40 -19.71
CA ASN A 78 -6.44 2.12 -19.19
C ASN A 78 -5.36 1.07 -19.43
N LYS A 79 -4.52 0.86 -18.45
CA LYS A 79 -3.45 -0.13 -18.47
C LYS A 79 -3.33 -0.82 -17.12
N PHE A 80 -3.19 -2.12 -17.17
CA PHE A 80 -2.78 -2.91 -16.02
C PHE A 80 -1.25 -3.00 -16.04
N ILE A 81 -0.60 -2.62 -14.94
CA ILE A 81 0.86 -2.68 -14.83
C ILE A 81 1.24 -4.02 -14.22
N ASP A 82 1.97 -4.81 -14.98
CA ASP A 82 2.43 -6.13 -14.60
C ASP A 82 3.70 -6.52 -15.38
N GLU A 83 4.05 -7.79 -15.37
CA GLU A 83 5.21 -8.33 -16.10
C GLU A 83 5.10 -8.19 -17.63
N ASN A 84 3.89 -8.08 -18.17
CA ASN A 84 3.64 -7.96 -19.62
C ASN A 84 3.65 -6.49 -20.07
N TYR A 85 3.29 -5.57 -19.18
CA TYR A 85 3.28 -4.13 -19.45
C TYR A 85 3.82 -3.35 -18.25
N THR A 86 5.11 -3.08 -18.29
CA THR A 86 5.85 -2.42 -17.22
C THR A 86 5.81 -0.90 -17.33
N LEU A 87 6.29 -0.22 -16.28
CA LEU A 87 6.51 1.23 -16.29
C LEU A 87 7.44 1.68 -17.43
N ASN A 88 8.45 0.89 -17.78
CA ASN A 88 9.32 1.18 -18.93
C ASN A 88 8.57 1.13 -20.28
N ASN A 89 7.61 0.21 -20.45
CA ASN A 89 6.76 0.17 -21.64
C ASN A 89 5.89 1.42 -21.72
N LEU A 90 5.26 1.82 -20.61
CA LEU A 90 4.48 3.05 -20.55
C LEU A 90 5.29 4.29 -20.99
N ILE A 91 6.51 4.42 -20.47
CA ILE A 91 7.42 5.52 -20.78
C ILE A 91 7.73 5.56 -22.28
N LYS A 92 8.06 4.42 -22.89
CA LYS A 92 8.36 4.31 -24.33
C LYS A 92 7.14 4.63 -25.18
N ASP A 93 6.01 4.01 -24.92
CA ASP A 93 4.79 4.13 -25.73
C ASP A 93 4.23 5.56 -25.72
N ASN A 94 4.41 6.28 -24.62
CA ASN A 94 3.94 7.66 -24.48
C ASN A 94 5.03 8.72 -24.66
N ASN A 95 6.25 8.32 -25.03
CA ASN A 95 7.40 9.21 -25.23
C ASN A 95 7.65 10.13 -24.02
N ILE A 96 7.50 9.60 -22.81
CA ILE A 96 7.73 10.35 -21.56
C ILE A 96 9.22 10.62 -21.42
N LYS A 97 9.61 11.88 -21.36
CA LYS A 97 11.03 12.30 -21.31
C LYS A 97 11.53 12.52 -19.89
N LYS A 98 10.64 12.86 -18.97
CA LYS A 98 10.96 13.06 -17.56
C LYS A 98 9.75 12.74 -16.70
N ILE A 99 10.02 12.38 -15.45
CA ILE A 99 9.02 12.24 -14.39
C ILE A 99 9.55 13.02 -13.19
N ASP A 100 8.84 14.06 -12.79
CA ASP A 100 9.19 14.84 -11.60
C ASP A 100 8.58 14.17 -10.35
N VAL A 101 7.34 13.66 -10.45
CA VAL A 101 6.66 12.92 -9.38
C VAL A 101 6.14 11.58 -9.91
N LEU A 102 6.52 10.51 -9.23
CA LEU A 102 6.01 9.16 -9.45
C LEU A 102 5.23 8.72 -8.23
N SER A 103 3.94 8.40 -8.39
CA SER A 103 3.11 7.79 -7.36
C SER A 103 2.74 6.37 -7.78
N ILE A 104 3.05 5.40 -6.92
CA ILE A 104 2.79 3.98 -7.16
C ILE A 104 1.92 3.44 -6.03
N ASP A 105 0.70 3.02 -6.38
CA ASP A 105 -0.27 2.40 -5.48
C ASP A 105 -1.11 1.41 -6.32
N ILE A 106 -0.59 0.18 -6.46
CA ILE A 106 -1.18 -0.88 -7.31
C ILE A 106 -1.51 -2.15 -6.53
N ASP A 107 -1.79 -1.98 -5.24
CA ASP A 107 -2.27 -3.05 -4.37
C ASP A 107 -1.35 -4.30 -4.34
N GLY A 108 -0.04 -4.11 -4.14
CA GLY A 108 0.83 -5.21 -3.74
C GLY A 108 1.96 -5.62 -4.67
N LYS A 109 2.22 -4.89 -5.77
CA LYS A 109 3.41 -5.07 -6.63
C LYS A 109 4.24 -3.79 -6.79
N ASP A 110 4.05 -2.83 -5.92
CA ASP A 110 4.59 -1.49 -5.99
C ASP A 110 6.12 -1.47 -6.07
N LEU A 111 6.79 -2.17 -5.17
CA LEU A 111 8.24 -2.26 -5.17
C LEU A 111 8.78 -3.08 -6.35
N THR A 112 8.08 -4.12 -6.77
CA THR A 112 8.47 -4.93 -7.93
C THR A 112 8.45 -4.08 -9.19
N GLU A 113 7.42 -3.28 -9.41
CA GLU A 113 7.33 -2.41 -10.59
C GLU A 113 8.31 -1.24 -10.49
N LEU A 114 8.53 -0.68 -9.30
CA LEU A 114 9.56 0.34 -9.10
C LEU A 114 10.97 -0.18 -9.42
N LYS A 115 11.29 -1.41 -9.03
CA LYS A 115 12.60 -2.04 -9.34
C LYS A 115 12.83 -2.24 -10.83
N ARG A 116 11.77 -2.36 -11.62
CA ARG A 116 11.84 -2.49 -13.08
C ARG A 116 12.06 -1.16 -13.79
N LEU A 117 11.90 -0.02 -13.09
CA LEU A 117 12.10 1.30 -13.69
C LEU A 117 13.58 1.60 -13.91
N GLU A 118 14.00 1.65 -15.16
CA GLU A 118 15.39 1.88 -15.57
C GLU A 118 15.56 3.14 -16.44
N LEU A 119 14.50 3.57 -17.13
CA LEU A 119 14.62 4.58 -18.19
C LEU A 119 14.63 6.00 -17.67
N ILE A 120 13.99 6.26 -16.55
CA ILE A 120 13.84 7.60 -15.97
C ILE A 120 13.99 7.51 -14.46
N LYS A 121 14.68 8.49 -13.89
CA LYS A 121 14.83 8.65 -12.45
C LYS A 121 13.91 9.77 -11.96
N PRO A 122 12.78 9.46 -11.27
CA PRO A 122 11.88 10.49 -10.76
C PRO A 122 12.54 11.34 -9.67
N LYS A 123 12.19 12.61 -9.57
CA LYS A 123 12.70 13.48 -8.49
C LYS A 123 12.06 13.15 -7.14
N VAL A 124 10.76 12.85 -7.15
CA VAL A 124 10.00 12.46 -5.96
C VAL A 124 9.25 11.16 -6.25
N ILE A 125 9.30 10.22 -5.33
CA ILE A 125 8.59 8.95 -5.39
C ILE A 125 7.66 8.86 -4.17
N ILE A 126 6.37 8.66 -4.42
CA ILE A 126 5.37 8.29 -3.43
C ILE A 126 5.07 6.81 -3.66
N ILE A 127 5.25 5.99 -2.65
CA ILE A 127 5.05 4.54 -2.78
C ILE A 127 4.34 3.98 -1.57
N GLU A 128 3.32 3.13 -1.83
CA GLU A 128 2.62 2.42 -0.77
C GLU A 128 3.53 1.41 -0.08
N PHE A 129 3.37 1.29 1.25
CA PHE A 129 4.01 0.25 2.04
C PHE A 129 3.00 -0.41 2.98
N ASN A 130 3.22 -1.68 3.25
CA ASN A 130 2.40 -2.40 4.20
C ASN A 130 2.79 -2.05 5.64
N SER A 131 2.06 -1.13 6.25
CA SER A 131 2.28 -0.68 7.63
C SER A 131 1.98 -1.74 8.71
N SER A 132 1.41 -2.89 8.32
CA SER A 132 1.19 -4.02 9.24
C SER A 132 2.44 -4.88 9.43
N ILE A 133 3.44 -4.73 8.55
CA ILE A 133 4.73 -5.42 8.67
C ILE A 133 5.64 -4.61 9.60
N PRO A 134 6.28 -5.22 10.62
CA PRO A 134 7.21 -4.52 11.47
C PRO A 134 8.33 -3.81 10.67
N PHE A 135 8.74 -2.62 11.13
CA PHE A 135 9.70 -1.78 10.38
C PHE A 135 11.11 -2.37 10.24
N ASP A 136 11.45 -3.35 11.07
CA ASP A 136 12.73 -4.07 11.05
C ASP A 136 12.66 -5.39 10.27
N VAL A 137 11.54 -5.66 9.60
CA VAL A 137 11.34 -6.88 8.80
C VAL A 137 11.42 -6.56 7.32
N GLU A 138 12.30 -7.24 6.61
CA GLU A 138 12.37 -7.23 5.15
C GLU A 138 11.31 -8.17 4.57
N CYS A 139 10.40 -7.63 3.77
CA CYS A 139 9.37 -8.38 3.06
C CYS A 139 9.06 -7.68 1.75
N GLU A 140 9.28 -8.38 0.64
CA GLU A 140 8.93 -7.88 -0.68
C GLU A 140 7.49 -8.28 -1.05
N ASP A 141 6.90 -7.55 -1.98
CA ASP A 141 5.51 -7.69 -2.40
C ASP A 141 5.19 -9.00 -3.12
N ASN A 142 6.18 -9.71 -3.61
CA ASN A 142 6.02 -11.06 -4.18
C ASN A 142 5.80 -12.16 -3.12
N VAL A 143 5.99 -11.86 -1.84
CA VAL A 143 5.80 -12.78 -0.72
C VAL A 143 4.43 -12.57 -0.10
N GLY A 144 3.40 -13.22 -0.65
CA GLY A 144 2.07 -13.22 -0.07
C GLY A 144 1.09 -12.16 -0.59
N GLY A 145 1.49 -11.32 -1.54
CA GLY A 145 0.58 -10.42 -2.27
C GLY A 145 -0.03 -9.27 -1.45
N ASN A 146 0.65 -8.83 -0.38
CA ASN A 146 0.11 -7.81 0.53
C ASN A 146 0.99 -6.55 0.57
N GLY A 147 1.71 -6.23 -0.49
CA GLY A 147 2.62 -5.09 -0.54
C GLY A 147 3.93 -5.30 0.19
N SER A 148 4.88 -4.42 -0.02
CA SER A 148 6.22 -4.48 0.55
C SER A 148 6.31 -3.83 1.92
N SER A 149 7.26 -4.32 2.74
CA SER A 149 7.59 -3.68 4.02
C SER A 149 8.30 -2.34 3.80
N TYR A 150 8.23 -1.49 4.84
CA TYR A 150 9.04 -0.28 4.91
C TYR A 150 10.53 -0.56 4.62
N LEU A 151 11.11 -1.59 5.27
CA LEU A 151 12.55 -1.85 5.19
C LEU A 151 12.98 -2.24 3.78
N SER A 152 12.20 -3.05 3.07
CA SER A 152 12.50 -3.44 1.68
C SER A 152 12.50 -2.23 0.74
N ILE A 153 11.48 -1.36 0.85
CA ILE A 153 11.39 -0.14 0.04
C ILE A 153 12.53 0.83 0.39
N TYR A 154 12.76 1.04 1.69
CA TYR A 154 13.80 1.93 2.17
C TYR A 154 15.20 1.50 1.70
N ASN A 155 15.55 0.21 1.83
CA ASN A 155 16.82 -0.31 1.39
C ASN A 155 17.00 -0.12 -0.12
N HIS A 156 15.98 -0.46 -0.90
CA HIS A 156 16.04 -0.29 -2.36
C HIS A 156 16.28 1.18 -2.75
N LEU A 157 15.46 2.10 -2.27
CA LEU A 157 15.53 3.50 -2.67
C LEU A 157 16.77 4.22 -2.11
N SER A 158 17.17 3.92 -0.86
CA SER A 158 18.38 4.50 -0.28
C SER A 158 19.65 4.09 -1.02
N ASN A 159 19.71 2.86 -1.54
CA ASN A 159 20.81 2.37 -2.37
C ASN A 159 20.79 2.97 -3.80
N ASN A 160 19.65 3.50 -4.24
CA ASN A 160 19.47 4.13 -5.54
C ASN A 160 19.49 5.68 -5.50
N ASN A 161 20.17 6.25 -4.51
CA ASN A 161 20.38 7.70 -4.36
C ASN A 161 19.10 8.49 -4.01
N TYR A 162 18.17 7.89 -3.23
CA TYR A 162 17.01 8.57 -2.67
C TYR A 162 17.10 8.72 -1.15
N GLU A 163 16.39 9.70 -0.63
CA GLU A 163 16.23 9.92 0.81
C GLU A 163 14.76 9.94 1.18
N LEU A 164 14.41 9.23 2.26
CA LEU A 164 13.07 9.30 2.84
C LEU A 164 12.92 10.65 3.56
N ILE A 165 11.99 11.49 3.11
CA ILE A 165 11.75 12.82 3.67
C ILE A 165 10.42 12.96 4.38
N SER A 166 9.48 12.07 4.09
CA SER A 166 8.19 12.04 4.76
C SER A 166 7.57 10.65 4.68
N PHE A 167 6.58 10.43 5.52
CA PHE A 167 5.78 9.22 5.53
C PHE A 167 4.37 9.51 6.06
N THR A 168 3.43 8.71 5.64
CA THR A 168 2.06 8.69 6.12
C THR A 168 1.70 7.31 6.70
N TYR A 169 0.42 7.00 6.89
CA TYR A 169 0.03 5.69 7.40
C TYR A 169 0.20 4.56 6.37
N CYS A 170 0.20 4.88 5.09
CA CYS A 170 0.30 3.91 3.99
C CYS A 170 1.38 4.25 2.96
N ASN A 171 1.87 5.49 2.90
CA ASN A 171 2.82 5.92 1.89
C ASN A 171 4.15 6.40 2.47
N LEU A 172 5.23 6.11 1.75
CA LEU A 172 6.56 6.66 1.94
C LEU A 172 6.85 7.68 0.84
N ILE A 173 7.44 8.82 1.19
CA ILE A 173 7.78 9.88 0.24
C ILE A 173 9.29 10.05 0.22
N PHE A 174 9.87 9.66 -0.91
CA PHE A 174 11.30 9.75 -1.16
C PHE A 174 11.61 10.88 -2.14
N ILE A 175 12.78 11.49 -1.96
CA ILE A 175 13.32 12.51 -2.84
C ILE A 175 14.70 12.09 -3.34
N GLU A 176 15.01 12.34 -4.60
CA GLU A 176 16.34 12.15 -5.14
C GLU A 176 17.34 13.07 -4.43
N LYS A 177 18.50 12.55 -4.00
CA LYS A 177 19.49 13.32 -3.20
C LYS A 177 20.02 14.53 -3.94
N ASP A 178 20.29 14.40 -5.24
CA ASP A 178 20.80 15.50 -6.05
C ASP A 178 19.75 16.61 -6.23
N PHE A 179 18.47 16.24 -6.28
CA PHE A 179 17.37 17.19 -6.29
C PHE A 179 17.10 17.79 -4.91
N ASN A 180 17.28 17.00 -3.82
CA ASN A 180 17.07 17.47 -2.45
C ASN A 180 18.09 18.52 -2.02
N GLN A 181 19.36 18.36 -2.39
CA GLN A 181 20.47 19.26 -1.99
C GLN A 181 20.52 19.50 -0.49
N ASN A 182 20.14 18.51 0.31
CA ASN A 182 20.04 18.58 1.79
C ASN A 182 19.03 19.60 2.36
N GLU A 183 18.12 20.14 1.55
CA GLU A 183 17.11 21.10 2.01
C GLU A 183 16.04 20.47 2.90
N ASN A 184 15.66 19.24 2.60
CA ASN A 184 14.71 18.48 3.40
C ASN A 184 15.44 17.44 4.23
N LYS A 185 15.15 17.43 5.53
CA LYS A 185 15.77 16.48 6.46
C LYS A 185 15.27 15.07 6.21
N LYS A 186 16.20 14.12 6.20
CA LYS A 186 15.89 12.70 6.20
C LYS A 186 15.07 12.31 7.42
N VAL A 187 14.06 11.48 7.22
CA VAL A 187 13.25 10.90 8.29
C VAL A 187 13.96 9.68 8.88
N GLU A 188 14.06 9.67 10.20
CA GLU A 188 14.59 8.52 10.94
C GLU A 188 13.46 7.55 11.33
N ILE A 189 13.74 6.25 11.26
CA ILE A 189 12.78 5.19 11.62
C ILE A 189 12.19 5.39 13.03
N SER A 190 12.97 5.92 13.95
CA SER A 190 12.51 6.23 15.31
C SER A 190 11.38 7.27 15.33
N GLN A 191 11.37 8.21 14.40
CA GLN A 191 10.31 9.21 14.24
C GLN A 191 9.03 8.55 13.69
N MET A 192 9.18 7.63 12.72
CA MET A 192 8.08 6.84 12.18
C MET A 192 7.41 6.02 13.28
N MET A 193 8.18 5.29 14.05
CA MET A 193 7.68 4.45 15.16
C MET A 193 6.92 5.27 16.20
N LYS A 194 7.38 6.49 16.53
CA LYS A 194 6.68 7.39 17.47
C LYS A 194 5.35 7.90 16.92
N LYS A 195 5.30 8.24 15.63
CA LYS A 195 4.11 8.85 15.00
C LYS A 195 3.05 7.80 14.63
N LEU A 196 3.47 6.71 14.02
CA LEU A 196 2.55 5.67 13.56
C LEU A 196 1.98 4.84 14.71
N LYS A 197 2.60 4.87 15.90
CA LYS A 197 2.20 4.10 17.09
C LYS A 197 1.80 2.70 16.67
N PRO A 198 2.75 1.76 16.62
CA PRO A 198 2.55 0.45 15.99
C PRO A 198 1.22 -0.12 16.41
N ILE A 199 0.37 -0.42 15.43
CA ILE A 199 -0.89 -1.10 15.66
C ILE A 199 -0.51 -2.44 16.28
N ARG A 200 -0.85 -2.63 17.55
CA ARG A 200 -0.69 -3.94 18.17
C ARG A 200 -1.76 -4.84 17.60
N PHE A 201 -1.35 -5.94 17.08
CA PHE A 201 -2.28 -6.97 16.67
C PHE A 201 -2.12 -8.19 17.56
N GLY A 202 -3.18 -8.90 17.76
CA GLY A 202 -3.22 -10.16 18.49
C GLY A 202 -4.14 -11.12 17.78
N PHE A 203 -4.11 -12.35 18.26
CA PHE A 203 -4.99 -13.41 17.77
C PHE A 203 -5.85 -13.88 18.90
N ASN A 204 -7.13 -14.05 18.63
CA ASN A 204 -7.97 -14.75 19.57
C ASN A 204 -7.80 -16.28 19.42
N ASN A 205 -8.44 -17.04 20.31
CA ASN A 205 -8.38 -18.51 20.31
C ASN A 205 -8.98 -19.15 19.05
N TYR A 206 -9.63 -18.37 18.19
CA TYR A 206 -10.17 -18.81 16.89
C TYR A 206 -9.21 -18.58 15.72
N GLY A 207 -8.02 -18.02 15.98
CA GLY A 207 -7.08 -17.59 14.93
C GLY A 207 -7.57 -16.36 14.16
N GLU A 208 -8.48 -15.60 14.76
CA GLU A 208 -8.94 -14.32 14.19
C GLU A 208 -8.00 -13.22 14.68
N MET A 209 -7.49 -12.42 13.75
CA MET A 209 -6.65 -11.29 14.05
C MET A 209 -7.50 -10.09 14.51
N PHE A 210 -7.03 -9.40 15.53
CA PHE A 210 -7.63 -8.15 15.98
C PHE A 210 -6.57 -7.08 16.14
N PHE A 211 -6.96 -5.83 15.93
CA PHE A 211 -6.09 -4.67 16.06
C PHE A 211 -6.37 -3.93 17.36
N ILE A 212 -5.31 -3.53 18.04
CA ILE A 212 -5.37 -2.74 19.27
C ILE A 212 -4.72 -1.38 19.02
N GLU A 213 -5.51 -0.34 19.07
CA GLU A 213 -5.03 1.04 19.02
C GLU A 213 -5.36 1.72 20.35
N LYS A 214 -4.35 2.40 20.95
CA LYS A 214 -4.53 3.12 22.24
C LYS A 214 -5.23 2.29 23.31
N GLN A 215 -4.89 1.02 23.42
CA GLN A 215 -5.47 0.04 24.37
C GLN A 215 -6.96 -0.30 24.12
N LYS A 216 -7.52 0.08 23.00
CA LYS A 216 -8.88 -0.29 22.59
C LYS A 216 -8.83 -1.14 21.32
N ILE A 217 -9.76 -2.10 21.22
CA ILE A 217 -9.98 -2.83 19.97
C ILE A 217 -10.66 -1.88 19.00
N VAL A 218 -9.93 -1.46 17.95
CA VAL A 218 -10.38 -0.41 17.01
C VAL A 218 -11.30 -0.99 15.93
N LYS A 219 -11.11 -2.25 15.55
CA LYS A 219 -11.99 -2.94 14.60
C LYS A 219 -12.47 -4.25 15.18
N LYS A 220 -13.78 -4.45 15.21
CA LYS A 220 -14.42 -5.74 15.45
C LYS A 220 -14.41 -6.66 14.22
N GLU A 221 -13.82 -6.22 13.12
CA GLU A 221 -13.63 -7.05 11.96
C GLU A 221 -12.47 -7.99 12.25
N PHE A 222 -12.83 -9.20 12.59
CA PHE A 222 -11.90 -10.31 12.70
C PHE A 222 -11.46 -10.69 11.30
N TYR A 223 -10.30 -10.22 10.88
CA TYR A 223 -9.68 -10.72 9.66
C TYR A 223 -9.38 -12.21 9.86
N ARG A 224 -10.00 -13.03 9.04
CA ARG A 224 -9.68 -14.44 9.00
C ARG A 224 -8.27 -14.58 8.47
N PHE A 225 -7.40 -15.24 9.22
CA PHE A 225 -6.02 -15.48 8.83
C PHE A 225 -5.96 -16.05 7.42
N PRO A 226 -5.26 -15.44 6.48
CA PRO A 226 -4.84 -16.14 5.30
C PRO A 226 -3.84 -17.21 5.74
N PHE A 227 -4.12 -18.46 5.45
CA PHE A 227 -3.17 -19.54 5.71
C PHE A 227 -2.09 -19.48 4.66
N MET A 228 -0.97 -18.91 4.99
CA MET A 228 0.20 -19.01 4.15
C MET A 228 0.90 -20.34 4.44
N LYS A 229 1.10 -21.16 3.40
CA LYS A 229 1.79 -22.46 3.52
C LYS A 229 3.13 -22.38 4.25
N ASN A 230 3.82 -21.25 4.17
CA ASN A 230 5.18 -21.07 4.63
C ASN A 230 5.36 -20.05 5.77
N PHE A 231 4.29 -19.50 6.34
CA PHE A 231 4.44 -18.51 7.41
C PHE A 231 4.85 -19.19 8.72
N ILE A 232 5.95 -18.74 9.31
CA ILE A 232 6.54 -19.29 10.57
C ILE A 232 5.80 -18.76 11.81
N VAL A 233 4.78 -17.94 11.67
CA VAL A 233 4.02 -17.41 12.80
C VAL A 233 3.23 -18.55 13.46
N PHE A 234 3.20 -18.53 14.78
CA PHE A 234 2.37 -19.45 15.59
C PHE A 234 0.93 -19.43 15.07
N GLN A 235 0.53 -20.53 14.47
CA GLN A 235 -0.84 -20.70 13.96
C GLN A 235 -1.55 -21.75 14.80
N PRO A 236 -2.75 -21.47 15.28
CA PRO A 236 -3.50 -22.41 16.10
C PRO A 236 -3.89 -23.68 15.33
N ILE A 237 -3.88 -23.65 13.99
CA ILE A 237 -4.20 -24.82 13.18
C ILE A 237 -2.94 -25.57 12.78
N PRO A 238 -2.83 -26.86 13.10
CA PRO A 238 -1.66 -27.69 12.77
C PRO A 238 -1.33 -27.69 11.28
N LYS A 239 -0.02 -27.75 10.97
CA LYS A 239 0.50 -27.70 9.59
C LYS A 239 -0.15 -28.76 8.68
N PHE A 240 -0.40 -29.98 9.18
CA PHE A 240 -1.00 -31.06 8.39
C PHE A 240 -2.42 -30.72 7.92
N ILE A 241 -3.25 -30.07 8.78
CA ILE A 241 -4.61 -29.63 8.40
C ILE A 241 -4.54 -28.51 7.38
N ARG A 242 -3.56 -27.60 7.49
CA ARG A 242 -3.35 -26.49 6.54
C ARG A 242 -2.95 -26.97 5.15
N ASN A 243 -2.29 -28.11 5.07
CA ASN A 243 -1.82 -28.67 3.79
C ASN A 243 -2.86 -29.51 3.03
N ILE A 244 -3.96 -29.90 3.70
CA ILE A 244 -4.96 -30.81 3.12
C ILE A 244 -5.97 -30.09 2.24
N THR A 245 -6.16 -28.77 2.44
CA THR A 245 -7.25 -28.04 1.78
C THR A 245 -6.75 -26.80 1.06
N ASP A 246 -7.38 -26.48 -0.08
CA ASP A 246 -7.24 -25.19 -0.73
C ASP A 246 -7.79 -24.09 0.20
N ILE A 247 -6.99 -23.05 0.40
CA ILE A 247 -7.27 -21.89 1.25
C ILE A 247 -8.60 -21.21 0.90
N ASN A 248 -8.94 -21.16 -0.37
CA ASN A 248 -10.16 -20.54 -0.87
C ASN A 248 -11.34 -21.51 -0.94
N GLY A 249 -11.11 -22.79 -0.67
CA GLY A 249 -12.11 -23.85 -0.79
C GLY A 249 -13.16 -23.84 0.32
N LYS A 250 -14.39 -24.30 -0.02
CA LYS A 250 -15.47 -24.49 0.97
C LYS A 250 -15.06 -25.45 2.09
N GLY A 251 -14.32 -26.52 1.77
CA GLY A 251 -13.82 -27.48 2.74
C GLY A 251 -12.92 -26.88 3.81
N TYR A 252 -12.05 -25.95 3.41
CA TYR A 252 -11.21 -25.20 4.33
C TYR A 252 -12.03 -24.34 5.32
N LYS A 253 -13.04 -23.62 4.84
CA LYS A 253 -13.92 -22.79 5.69
C LYS A 253 -14.62 -23.63 6.76
N ILE A 254 -15.06 -24.81 6.38
CA ILE A 254 -15.73 -25.78 7.29
C ILE A 254 -14.73 -26.29 8.33
N LEU A 255 -13.57 -26.79 7.91
CA LEU A 255 -12.52 -27.29 8.82
C LEU A 255 -12.05 -26.21 9.80
N LYS A 256 -11.89 -24.96 9.35
CA LYS A 256 -11.55 -23.82 10.21
C LYS A 256 -12.60 -23.60 11.29
N ILE A 257 -13.89 -23.65 10.93
CA ILE A 257 -14.98 -23.46 11.89
C ILE A 257 -15.01 -24.60 12.93
N ILE A 258 -14.89 -25.84 12.47
CA ILE A 258 -14.91 -27.02 13.34
C ILE A 258 -13.73 -26.96 14.32
N TYR A 259 -12.52 -26.74 13.81
CA TYR A 259 -11.30 -26.70 14.61
C TYR A 259 -11.31 -25.55 15.62
N SER A 260 -11.72 -24.35 15.20
CA SER A 260 -11.83 -23.17 16.07
C SER A 260 -12.84 -23.41 17.20
N ASN A 261 -13.97 -24.03 16.90
CA ASN A 261 -14.98 -24.36 17.93
C ASN A 261 -14.51 -25.47 18.89
N LEU A 262 -13.77 -26.46 18.38
CA LEU A 262 -13.18 -27.51 19.21
C LEU A 262 -12.15 -26.94 20.20
N ILE A 263 -11.25 -26.06 19.72
CA ILE A 263 -10.27 -25.40 20.58
C ILE A 263 -10.99 -24.54 21.64
N LEU A 264 -12.02 -23.79 21.23
CA LEU A 264 -12.76 -22.97 22.17
C LEU A 264 -13.45 -23.79 23.23
N LEU A 265 -14.06 -24.90 22.84
CA LEU A 265 -14.71 -25.85 23.78
C LEU A 265 -13.70 -26.39 24.82
N ILE A 266 -12.48 -26.73 24.38
CA ILE A 266 -11.43 -27.25 25.26
C ILE A 266 -10.85 -26.18 26.17
N LEU A 267 -10.49 -25.02 25.63
CA LEU A 267 -9.76 -23.98 26.36
C LEU A 267 -10.66 -23.03 27.14
N ARG A 268 -11.88 -22.78 26.66
CA ARG A 268 -12.85 -21.82 27.24
C ARG A 268 -14.30 -22.28 27.07
N PRO A 269 -14.72 -23.36 27.74
CA PRO A 269 -16.05 -23.94 27.55
C PRO A 269 -17.19 -22.96 27.81
N ASN A 270 -17.08 -22.10 28.82
CA ASN A 270 -18.11 -21.10 29.12
C ASN A 270 -18.35 -20.11 27.94
N LEU A 271 -17.30 -19.73 27.24
CA LEU A 271 -17.43 -18.84 26.05
C LEU A 271 -18.01 -19.60 24.85
N PHE A 272 -17.65 -20.87 24.70
CA PHE A 272 -18.24 -21.73 23.68
C PHE A 272 -19.76 -21.84 23.83
N PHE A 273 -20.23 -22.22 25.02
CA PHE A 273 -21.65 -22.33 25.28
C PHE A 273 -22.38 -21.01 25.15
N LYS A 274 -21.84 -19.90 25.66
CA LYS A 274 -22.41 -18.56 25.49
C LYS A 274 -22.58 -18.19 23.99
N ARG A 275 -21.64 -18.57 23.15
CA ARG A 275 -21.71 -18.31 21.68
C ARG A 275 -22.76 -19.18 21.01
N VAL A 276 -22.88 -20.46 21.40
CA VAL A 276 -23.90 -21.36 20.85
C VAL A 276 -25.29 -20.84 21.20
N PHE A 277 -25.53 -20.50 22.49
CA PHE A 277 -26.82 -19.99 22.93
C PHE A 277 -27.20 -18.63 22.33
N ASN A 278 -26.21 -17.75 22.06
CA ASN A 278 -26.47 -16.46 21.37
C ASN A 278 -26.74 -16.59 19.86
N LYS A 279 -26.46 -17.73 19.24
CA LYS A 279 -26.80 -18.01 17.84
C LYS A 279 -28.17 -18.68 17.67
N ILE A 280 -28.75 -19.18 18.74
CA ILE A 280 -30.06 -19.82 18.75
C ILE A 280 -31.18 -18.83 19.10
N LYS A 281 -30.80 -17.63 19.57
CA LYS A 281 -31.67 -16.47 19.69
C LYS A 281 -31.53 -15.57 18.45
#